data_fb3bb8d2f7ff5ad544645632bb20e10f
#
_entry.id   fb3bb8d2f7ff5ad544645632bb20e10f
#
_cell.length_a   1.000
_cell.length_b   1.000
_cell.length_c   1.000
_cell.angle_alpha   90.00
_cell.angle_beta   90.00
_cell.angle_gamma   90.00
#
_symmetry.space_group_name_H-M   'P 1'
#
loop_
_entity.id
_entity.type
_entity.pdbx_description
1 polymer ?
#
loop_
_entity_poly.entity_id
_entity_poly.type
_entity_poly.pdbx_seq_one_letter_code
_entity_poly.pdbx_strand_id
1 'polypeptide(L)'
;AGAQQIVPLRPSWWHAAHGSRIAYAAARGDRVVRIAEMDMETGVERILTLGVAHHDGPDYSACGRFIWFNSDATGHAQIWRMRTDGSDAAPVFRDDRVNWFPHPSPCGGHVLYLSYPPGTLEHPRDLEVQLCLMSPTGDDRRVAARIFGGQGSINVPCWAPDGHAFAFMRYAPAA
;
A
#
# COMPACT_ATOMS: atom_id res chain seq x y z
N ALA A 1 24.94 9.78 15.44
CA ALA A 1 23.55 10.10 15.82
C ALA A 1 22.80 8.79 16.08
N GLY A 2 22.03 8.72 17.18
CA GLY A 2 21.20 7.54 17.50
C GLY A 2 19.89 7.52 16.68
N ALA A 3 19.19 6.39 16.71
CA ALA A 3 17.84 6.28 16.12
C ALA A 3 16.88 7.22 16.85
N GLN A 4 16.05 7.93 16.08
CA GLN A 4 15.02 8.82 16.59
C GLN A 4 13.64 8.28 16.18
N GLN A 5 12.71 8.24 17.14
CA GLN A 5 11.32 7.90 16.85
C GLN A 5 10.62 9.09 16.19
N ILE A 6 10.16 8.93 14.96
CA ILE A 6 9.49 9.98 14.20
C ILE A 6 7.99 10.05 14.56
N VAL A 7 7.31 8.90 14.65
CA VAL A 7 5.88 8.82 14.99
C VAL A 7 5.73 8.34 16.43
N PRO A 8 5.43 9.22 17.41
CA PRO A 8 5.30 8.83 18.81
C PRO A 8 4.00 8.11 19.14
N LEU A 9 2.92 8.37 18.38
CA LEU A 9 1.60 7.77 18.62
C LEU A 9 1.55 6.33 18.11
N ARG A 10 0.90 5.46 18.89
CA ARG A 10 0.80 4.03 18.61
C ARG A 10 -0.66 3.55 18.69
N PRO A 11 -1.02 2.47 17.97
CA PRO A 11 -0.21 1.76 16.99
C PRO A 11 -0.10 2.49 15.67
N SER A 12 1.05 2.32 14.99
CA SER A 12 1.34 2.82 13.65
C SER A 12 2.20 1.79 12.92
N TRP A 13 1.87 1.49 11.66
CA TRP A 13 2.53 0.49 10.85
C TRP A 13 2.79 1.04 9.47
N TRP A 14 3.84 0.53 8.82
CA TRP A 14 4.03 0.74 7.41
C TRP A 14 4.22 2.20 7.03
N HIS A 15 5.23 2.52 6.27
CA HIS A 15 5.48 3.91 5.88
C HIS A 15 5.97 4.00 4.44
N ALA A 16 5.58 5.07 3.79
CA ALA A 16 6.17 5.59 2.58
C ALA A 16 6.56 7.04 2.83
N ALA A 17 7.56 7.53 2.12
CA ALA A 17 8.05 8.89 2.27
C ALA A 17 8.05 9.64 0.94
N HIS A 18 7.72 10.94 1.00
CA HIS A 18 7.87 11.87 -0.12
C HIS A 18 8.19 13.27 0.40
N GLY A 19 9.40 13.77 0.09
CA GLY A 19 9.89 15.01 0.67
C GLY A 19 9.99 14.93 2.19
N SER A 20 9.42 15.90 2.90
CA SER A 20 9.35 15.93 4.37
C SER A 20 8.15 15.15 4.93
N ARG A 21 7.38 14.43 4.14
CA ARG A 21 6.17 13.74 4.58
C ARG A 21 6.34 12.24 4.57
N ILE A 22 5.72 11.59 5.55
CA ILE A 22 5.56 10.14 5.62
C ILE A 22 4.09 9.79 5.72
N ALA A 23 3.65 8.78 4.95
CA ALA A 23 2.33 8.19 5.04
C ALA A 23 2.44 6.80 5.66
N TYR A 24 1.50 6.44 6.53
CA TYR A 24 1.52 5.18 7.26
C TYR A 24 0.10 4.77 7.67
N ALA A 25 -0.08 3.47 7.96
CA ALA A 25 -1.30 2.98 8.59
C ALA A 25 -1.26 3.27 10.09
N ALA A 26 -2.38 3.75 10.64
CA ALA A 26 -2.49 4.12 12.03
C ALA A 26 -3.87 3.80 12.61
N ALA A 27 -3.93 3.20 13.80
CA ALA A 27 -5.15 3.13 14.58
C ALA A 27 -5.07 4.13 15.72
N ARG A 28 -6.14 4.91 15.90
CA ARG A 28 -6.28 5.87 16.99
C ARG A 28 -7.57 5.52 17.76
N GLY A 29 -7.78 5.99 18.90
CA GLY A 29 -8.93 5.85 19.80
C GLY A 29 -9.91 4.67 19.56
N ASP A 30 -10.55 4.62 18.40
CA ASP A 30 -11.57 3.64 18.01
C ASP A 30 -11.01 2.33 17.39
N ARG A 31 -9.68 2.19 17.31
CA ARG A 31 -8.97 1.03 16.73
C ARG A 31 -9.21 0.78 15.24
N VAL A 32 -9.90 1.66 14.53
CA VAL A 32 -10.02 1.56 13.07
C VAL A 32 -8.70 1.97 12.43
N VAL A 33 -8.18 1.13 11.55
CA VAL A 33 -6.92 1.40 10.83
C VAL A 33 -7.19 2.36 9.68
N ARG A 34 -6.48 3.48 9.69
CA ARG A 34 -6.62 4.56 8.71
C ARG A 34 -5.27 4.97 8.15
N ILE A 35 -5.27 5.59 7.00
CA ILE A 35 -4.07 6.25 6.49
C ILE A 35 -3.88 7.57 7.21
N ALA A 36 -2.71 7.71 7.81
CA ALA A 36 -2.22 8.94 8.41
C ALA A 36 -1.02 9.49 7.63
N GLU A 37 -0.81 10.78 7.70
CA GLU A 37 0.37 11.47 7.20
C GLU A 37 1.00 12.28 8.33
N MET A 38 2.33 12.22 8.45
CA MET A 38 3.12 13.06 9.35
C MET A 38 4.01 13.98 8.51
N ASP A 39 3.97 15.25 8.82
CA ASP A 39 4.99 16.19 8.36
C ASP A 39 6.18 16.15 9.32
N MET A 40 7.33 15.71 8.83
CA MET A 40 8.53 15.49 9.65
C MET A 40 9.20 16.81 10.11
N GLU A 41 8.93 17.93 9.45
CA GLU A 41 9.47 19.24 9.83
C GLU A 41 8.68 19.85 10.99
N THR A 42 7.36 19.70 10.96
CA THR A 42 6.46 20.29 11.96
C THR A 42 6.04 19.31 13.05
N GLY A 43 6.16 17.99 12.82
CA GLY A 43 5.64 16.94 13.68
C GLY A 43 4.11 16.81 13.69
N VAL A 44 3.41 17.46 12.76
CA VAL A 44 1.95 17.45 12.70
C VAL A 44 1.46 16.19 12.00
N GLU A 45 0.64 15.40 12.71
CA GLU A 45 -0.07 14.24 12.15
C GLU A 45 -1.45 14.65 11.63
N ARG A 46 -1.83 14.11 10.48
CA ARG A 46 -3.19 14.22 9.92
C ARG A 46 -3.72 12.84 9.58
N ILE A 47 -4.96 12.55 9.94
CA ILE A 47 -5.67 11.35 9.48
C ILE A 47 -6.32 11.69 8.14
N LEU A 48 -5.99 10.93 7.10
CA LEU A 48 -6.41 11.22 5.72
C LEU A 48 -7.66 10.43 5.31
N THR A 49 -7.90 9.24 5.87
CA THR A 49 -9.09 8.44 5.58
C THR A 49 -10.05 8.44 6.76
N LEU A 50 -11.35 8.39 6.46
CA LEU A 50 -12.42 8.44 7.46
C LEU A 50 -13.31 7.20 7.38
N GLY A 51 -14.23 7.08 8.34
CA GLY A 51 -15.21 5.99 8.39
C GLY A 51 -14.70 4.76 9.14
N VAL A 52 -15.32 3.60 8.86
CA VAL A 52 -15.12 2.35 9.60
C VAL A 52 -14.36 1.29 8.80
N ALA A 53 -14.08 1.55 7.53
CA ALA A 53 -13.31 0.65 6.69
C ALA A 53 -11.85 0.57 7.14
N HIS A 54 -11.21 -0.56 6.88
CA HIS A 54 -9.78 -0.76 7.09
C HIS A 54 -9.01 -0.19 5.88
N HIS A 55 -8.05 0.68 6.17
CA HIS A 55 -7.18 1.28 5.16
C HIS A 55 -5.71 1.03 5.53
N ASP A 56 -4.93 0.47 4.62
CA ASP A 56 -3.54 0.06 4.91
C ASP A 56 -2.63 0.20 3.68
N GLY A 57 -1.32 -0.06 3.85
CA GLY A 57 -0.31 -0.13 2.80
C GLY A 57 -0.17 1.14 1.96
N PRO A 58 -0.06 2.35 2.57
CA PRO A 58 0.07 3.57 1.80
C PRO A 58 1.41 3.67 1.09
N ASP A 59 1.42 4.17 -0.16
CA ASP A 59 2.63 4.56 -0.87
C ASP A 59 2.36 5.80 -1.74
N TYR A 60 3.37 6.67 -1.89
CA TYR A 60 3.25 7.88 -2.68
C TYR A 60 3.45 7.60 -4.17
N SER A 61 2.69 8.28 -5.01
CA SER A 61 3.02 8.39 -6.43
C SER A 61 4.36 9.09 -6.62
N ALA A 62 5.08 8.78 -7.69
CA ALA A 62 6.38 9.41 -8.02
C ALA A 62 6.31 10.95 -8.04
N CYS A 63 5.20 11.51 -8.48
CA CYS A 63 4.99 12.97 -8.52
C CYS A 63 4.54 13.58 -7.17
N GLY A 64 4.38 12.78 -6.11
CA GLY A 64 3.95 13.23 -4.79
C GLY A 64 2.53 13.80 -4.70
N ARG A 65 1.71 13.66 -5.75
CA ARG A 65 0.34 14.21 -5.76
C ARG A 65 -0.72 13.26 -5.22
N PHE A 66 -0.42 11.96 -5.19
CA PHE A 66 -1.35 10.92 -4.79
C PHE A 66 -0.73 9.99 -3.76
N ILE A 67 -1.58 9.44 -2.89
CA ILE A 67 -1.30 8.30 -2.03
C ILE A 67 -2.12 7.13 -2.55
N TRP A 68 -1.45 6.02 -2.81
CA TRP A 68 -2.02 4.72 -3.13
C TRP A 68 -2.14 3.92 -1.85
N PHE A 69 -3.18 3.16 -1.68
CA PHE A 69 -3.41 2.35 -0.49
C PHE A 69 -4.38 1.22 -0.80
N ASN A 70 -4.58 0.32 0.12
CA ASN A 70 -5.65 -0.66 0.03
C ASN A 70 -6.75 -0.36 1.04
N SER A 71 -7.98 -0.68 0.67
CA SER A 71 -9.17 -0.49 1.51
C SER A 71 -10.21 -1.57 1.25
N ASP A 72 -10.87 -2.00 2.31
CA ASP A 72 -12.00 -2.95 2.28
C ASP A 72 -13.37 -2.26 2.20
N ALA A 73 -13.43 -0.96 2.00
CA ALA A 73 -14.67 -0.17 1.91
C ALA A 73 -15.66 -0.66 0.83
N THR A 74 -15.21 -1.52 -0.08
CA THR A 74 -16.04 -2.14 -1.12
C THR A 74 -16.36 -3.62 -0.87
N GLY A 75 -16.15 -4.08 0.38
CA GLY A 75 -16.48 -5.45 0.81
C GLY A 75 -15.26 -6.35 1.05
N HIS A 76 -14.17 -6.11 0.33
CA HIS A 76 -12.87 -6.74 0.53
C HIS A 76 -11.75 -5.80 0.04
N ALA A 77 -10.50 -6.08 0.39
CA ALA A 77 -9.40 -5.20 0.07
C ALA A 77 -9.21 -5.05 -1.45
N GLN A 78 -9.25 -3.80 -1.90
CA GLN A 78 -8.99 -3.37 -3.27
C GLN A 78 -7.95 -2.25 -3.27
N ILE A 79 -7.36 -1.96 -4.43
CA ILE A 79 -6.42 -0.85 -4.58
C ILE A 79 -7.19 0.45 -4.75
N TRP A 80 -6.87 1.40 -3.89
CA TRP A 80 -7.43 2.75 -3.86
C TRP A 80 -6.35 3.80 -4.11
N ARG A 81 -6.81 4.99 -4.48
CA ARG A 81 -5.95 6.17 -4.61
C ARG A 81 -6.72 7.39 -4.11
N MET A 82 -6.00 8.31 -3.47
CA MET A 82 -6.50 9.63 -3.06
C MET A 82 -5.45 10.71 -3.35
N ARG A 83 -5.84 11.97 -3.29
CA ARG A 83 -4.88 13.07 -3.22
C ARG A 83 -4.16 13.09 -1.88
N THR A 84 -3.00 13.72 -1.82
CA THR A 84 -2.21 13.83 -0.58
C THR A 84 -2.88 14.66 0.52
N ASP A 85 -3.93 15.43 0.20
CA ASP A 85 -4.77 16.11 1.19
C ASP A 85 -5.91 15.22 1.74
N GLY A 86 -6.05 13.98 1.26
CA GLY A 86 -7.11 13.03 1.61
C GLY A 86 -8.35 13.12 0.72
N SER A 87 -8.42 14.08 -0.19
CA SER A 87 -9.55 14.22 -1.11
C SER A 87 -9.51 13.21 -2.26
N ASP A 88 -10.64 13.06 -2.98
CA ASP A 88 -10.81 12.21 -4.16
C ASP A 88 -10.47 10.72 -3.91
N ALA A 89 -10.67 10.22 -2.69
CA ALA A 89 -10.43 8.82 -2.37
C ALA A 89 -11.41 7.91 -3.13
N ALA A 90 -10.88 7.05 -3.98
CA ALA A 90 -11.68 6.13 -4.79
C ALA A 90 -10.92 4.83 -5.11
N PRO A 91 -11.64 3.69 -5.30
CA PRO A 91 -11.04 2.49 -5.83
C PRO A 91 -10.56 2.74 -7.26
N VAL A 92 -9.35 2.27 -7.57
CA VAL A 92 -8.77 2.40 -8.91
C VAL A 92 -9.44 1.42 -9.87
N PHE A 93 -9.75 0.25 -9.38
CA PHE A 93 -10.55 -0.77 -10.05
C PHE A 93 -11.25 -1.65 -9.02
N ARG A 94 -12.10 -2.56 -9.49
CA ARG A 94 -12.74 -3.59 -8.66
C ARG A 94 -12.75 -4.92 -9.40
N ASP A 95 -12.45 -5.98 -8.68
CA ASP A 95 -12.58 -7.36 -9.13
C ASP A 95 -12.93 -8.27 -7.94
N ASP A 96 -12.97 -9.57 -8.14
CA ASP A 96 -13.29 -10.56 -7.12
C ASP A 96 -12.07 -11.01 -6.29
N ARG A 97 -10.87 -10.59 -6.70
CA ARG A 97 -9.62 -10.91 -6.00
C ARG A 97 -9.36 -9.90 -4.88
N VAL A 98 -8.58 -10.32 -3.90
CA VAL A 98 -8.23 -9.49 -2.74
C VAL A 98 -6.86 -8.84 -2.99
N ASN A 99 -6.82 -7.52 -3.13
CA ASN A 99 -5.67 -6.78 -3.66
C ASN A 99 -5.02 -5.89 -2.61
N TRP A 100 -3.68 -6.04 -2.45
CA TRP A 100 -2.90 -5.43 -1.38
C TRP A 100 -1.61 -4.78 -1.87
N PHE A 101 -1.07 -3.84 -1.08
CA PHE A 101 0.28 -3.27 -1.18
C PHE A 101 0.58 -2.64 -2.54
N PRO A 102 -0.13 -1.58 -2.93
CA PRO A 102 0.17 -0.87 -4.18
C PRO A 102 1.48 -0.09 -4.07
N HIS A 103 2.42 -0.37 -4.95
CA HIS A 103 3.70 0.33 -5.06
C HIS A 103 3.84 1.00 -6.42
N PRO A 104 3.62 2.33 -6.52
CA PRO A 104 3.89 3.08 -7.74
C PRO A 104 5.38 3.05 -8.10
N SER A 105 5.67 2.84 -9.38
CA SER A 105 7.06 2.89 -9.87
C SER A 105 7.62 4.31 -9.82
N PRO A 106 8.92 4.50 -9.54
CA PRO A 106 9.58 5.81 -9.56
C PRO A 106 9.47 6.54 -10.89
N CYS A 107 9.40 5.83 -12.02
CA CYS A 107 9.17 6.43 -13.34
C CYS A 107 7.72 6.87 -13.57
N GLY A 108 6.79 6.54 -12.67
CA GLY A 108 5.37 6.89 -12.75
C GLY A 108 4.55 6.13 -13.77
N GLY A 109 5.15 5.14 -14.46
CA GLY A 109 4.49 4.38 -15.52
C GLY A 109 3.68 3.18 -15.06
N HIS A 110 3.97 2.65 -13.87
CA HIS A 110 3.38 1.40 -13.38
C HIS A 110 3.03 1.47 -11.91
N VAL A 111 2.10 0.61 -11.49
CA VAL A 111 1.84 0.29 -10.09
C VAL A 111 1.91 -1.23 -9.94
N LEU A 112 2.80 -1.70 -9.05
CA LEU A 112 2.89 -3.09 -8.64
C LEU A 112 1.93 -3.32 -7.47
N TYR A 113 1.26 -4.46 -7.44
CA TYR A 113 0.42 -4.85 -6.30
C TYR A 113 0.38 -6.37 -6.15
N LEU A 114 0.01 -6.82 -4.95
CA LEU A 114 -0.17 -8.23 -4.62
C LEU A 114 -1.64 -8.59 -4.71
N SER A 115 -1.97 -9.69 -5.41
CA SER A 115 -3.33 -10.13 -5.63
C SER A 115 -3.52 -11.56 -5.13
N TYR A 116 -4.38 -11.72 -4.14
CA TYR A 116 -4.75 -12.98 -3.52
C TYR A 116 -5.95 -13.63 -4.22
N PRO A 117 -6.17 -14.93 -4.03
CA PRO A 117 -7.41 -15.60 -4.48
C PRO A 117 -8.65 -14.90 -3.90
N PRO A 118 -9.80 -14.99 -4.62
CA PRO A 118 -11.08 -14.53 -4.08
C PRO A 118 -11.40 -15.15 -2.71
N GLY A 119 -11.99 -14.36 -1.81
CA GLY A 119 -12.39 -14.82 -0.49
C GLY A 119 -11.25 -14.94 0.53
N THR A 120 -10.01 -14.58 0.17
CA THR A 120 -8.91 -14.52 1.14
C THR A 120 -9.21 -13.46 2.19
N LEU A 121 -9.08 -13.81 3.46
CA LEU A 121 -9.21 -12.87 4.58
C LEU A 121 -7.85 -12.21 4.84
N GLU A 122 -7.85 -10.90 4.97
CA GLU A 122 -6.64 -10.11 5.21
C GLU A 122 -5.54 -10.36 4.15
N HIS A 123 -4.29 -10.46 4.56
CA HIS A 123 -3.13 -10.65 3.69
C HIS A 123 -2.16 -11.71 4.26
N PRO A 124 -2.62 -12.97 4.41
CA PRO A 124 -1.79 -14.01 5.02
C PRO A 124 -0.54 -14.31 4.20
N ARG A 125 0.43 -14.94 4.85
CA ARG A 125 1.57 -15.55 4.17
C ARG A 125 1.23 -16.97 3.70
N ASP A 126 2.12 -17.56 2.91
CA ASP A 126 2.09 -18.97 2.51
C ASP A 126 0.88 -19.36 1.66
N LEU A 127 0.57 -18.53 0.66
CA LEU A 127 -0.45 -18.77 -0.36
C LEU A 127 0.10 -18.60 -1.78
N GLU A 128 -0.58 -19.23 -2.74
CA GLU A 128 -0.43 -18.92 -4.15
C GLU A 128 -1.03 -17.54 -4.45
N VAL A 129 -0.18 -16.58 -4.77
CA VAL A 129 -0.56 -15.20 -5.04
C VAL A 129 -0.01 -14.73 -6.39
N GLN A 130 -0.51 -13.61 -6.85
CA GLN A 130 -0.06 -12.97 -8.08
C GLN A 130 0.58 -11.62 -7.77
N LEU A 131 1.76 -11.38 -8.32
CA LEU A 131 2.30 -10.05 -8.48
C LEU A 131 1.75 -9.47 -9.77
N CYS A 132 1.03 -8.37 -9.65
CA CYS A 132 0.33 -7.74 -10.76
C CYS A 132 0.88 -6.34 -11.02
N LEU A 133 0.88 -5.96 -12.29
CA LEU A 133 1.19 -4.62 -12.75
C LEU A 133 -0.03 -4.00 -13.41
N MET A 134 -0.19 -2.69 -13.25
CA MET A 134 -1.19 -1.88 -13.96
C MET A 134 -0.62 -0.50 -14.29
N SER A 135 -1.29 0.22 -15.18
CA SER A 135 -1.05 1.65 -15.38
C SER A 135 -1.52 2.47 -14.16
N PRO A 136 -1.09 3.73 -13.98
CA PRO A 136 -1.59 4.60 -12.91
C PRO A 136 -3.08 4.95 -13.01
N THR A 137 -3.74 4.63 -14.11
CA THR A 137 -5.19 4.77 -14.31
C THR A 137 -5.98 3.52 -13.93
N GLY A 138 -5.28 2.40 -13.63
CA GLY A 138 -5.90 1.11 -13.31
C GLY A 138 -6.14 0.22 -14.55
N ASP A 139 -5.72 0.70 -15.72
CA ASP A 139 -5.78 -0.05 -16.97
C ASP A 139 -4.56 -0.96 -17.14
N ASP A 140 -4.53 -1.74 -18.20
CA ASP A 140 -3.42 -2.64 -18.58
C ASP A 140 -2.98 -3.59 -17.46
N ARG A 141 -3.95 -4.06 -16.66
CA ARG A 141 -3.70 -5.00 -15.58
C ARG A 141 -3.19 -6.33 -16.13
N ARG A 142 -2.03 -6.76 -15.66
CA ARG A 142 -1.42 -8.01 -16.05
C ARG A 142 -0.71 -8.69 -14.90
N VAL A 143 -0.66 -10.00 -14.93
CA VAL A 143 0.13 -10.79 -13.98
C VAL A 143 1.60 -10.74 -14.43
N ALA A 144 2.46 -10.20 -13.57
CA ALA A 144 3.91 -10.19 -13.77
C ALA A 144 4.55 -11.52 -13.30
N ALA A 145 4.06 -12.07 -12.18
CA ALA A 145 4.53 -13.36 -11.67
C ALA A 145 3.43 -14.04 -10.83
N ARG A 146 3.47 -15.38 -10.79
CA ARG A 146 2.72 -16.22 -9.84
C ARG A 146 3.73 -16.81 -8.87
N ILE A 147 3.48 -16.66 -7.58
CA ILE A 147 4.43 -17.06 -6.54
C ILE A 147 3.71 -17.69 -5.36
N PHE A 148 4.38 -18.59 -4.67
CA PHE A 148 4.02 -18.96 -3.31
C PHE A 148 4.60 -17.90 -2.37
N GLY A 149 3.76 -17.14 -1.67
CA GLY A 149 4.16 -15.96 -0.93
C GLY A 149 3.03 -15.37 -0.09
N GLY A 150 2.76 -14.08 -0.27
CA GLY A 150 1.77 -13.33 0.50
C GLY A 150 2.40 -12.25 1.36
N GLN A 151 2.00 -12.16 2.64
CA GLN A 151 2.59 -11.23 3.60
C GLN A 151 4.12 -11.35 3.59
N GLY A 152 4.83 -10.25 3.38
CA GLY A 152 6.28 -10.20 3.26
C GLY A 152 6.82 -10.28 1.83
N SER A 153 5.99 -10.53 0.82
CA SER A 153 6.47 -10.63 -0.57
C SER A 153 6.86 -9.28 -1.16
N ILE A 154 6.04 -8.24 -0.95
CA ILE A 154 6.31 -6.85 -1.40
C ILE A 154 5.84 -5.83 -0.35
N ASN A 155 6.00 -6.12 0.92
CA ASN A 155 5.49 -5.26 2.00
C ASN A 155 6.22 -3.90 2.13
N VAL A 156 7.28 -3.67 1.43
CA VAL A 156 8.06 -2.42 1.43
C VAL A 156 8.28 -1.95 0.00
N PRO A 157 8.57 -0.67 -0.23
CA PRO A 157 8.96 -0.20 -1.55
C PRO A 157 10.05 -1.06 -2.14
N CYS A 158 9.80 -1.64 -3.29
CA CYS A 158 10.62 -2.70 -3.88
C CYS A 158 11.12 -2.39 -5.30
N TRP A 159 10.79 -1.22 -5.83
CA TRP A 159 11.23 -0.79 -7.15
C TRP A 159 12.71 -0.36 -7.14
N ALA A 160 13.41 -0.68 -8.22
CA ALA A 160 14.68 -0.05 -8.53
C ALA A 160 14.47 1.47 -8.75
N PRO A 161 15.46 2.33 -8.44
CA PRO A 161 15.30 3.78 -8.55
C PRO A 161 14.92 4.29 -9.94
N ASP A 162 15.29 3.57 -11.00
CA ASP A 162 14.92 3.88 -12.38
C ASP A 162 13.51 3.44 -12.77
N GLY A 163 12.83 2.65 -11.92
CA GLY A 163 11.48 2.14 -12.14
C GLY A 163 11.36 1.03 -13.18
N HIS A 164 12.48 0.43 -13.63
CA HIS A 164 12.48 -0.61 -14.65
C HIS A 164 12.55 -2.04 -14.10
N ALA A 165 12.86 -2.19 -12.81
CA ALA A 165 12.91 -3.47 -12.15
C ALA A 165 12.33 -3.37 -10.74
N PHE A 166 11.87 -4.49 -10.19
CA PHE A 166 11.47 -4.61 -8.79
C PHE A 166 11.94 -5.94 -8.21
N ALA A 167 12.14 -5.96 -6.90
CA ALA A 167 12.47 -7.15 -6.15
C ALA A 167 11.26 -7.65 -5.36
N PHE A 168 11.19 -8.95 -5.12
CA PHE A 168 10.15 -9.55 -4.29
C PHE A 168 10.67 -10.80 -3.57
N MET A 169 9.97 -11.18 -2.53
CA MET A 169 10.22 -12.44 -1.81
C MET A 169 9.20 -13.50 -2.21
N ARG A 170 9.67 -14.69 -2.51
CA ARG A 170 8.84 -15.89 -2.60
C ARG A 170 9.24 -16.87 -1.49
N TYR A 171 8.30 -17.65 -1.02
CA TYR A 171 8.54 -18.68 -0.04
C TYR A 171 8.66 -20.05 -0.72
N ALA A 172 9.34 -20.99 -0.07
CA ALA A 172 9.26 -22.39 -0.45
C ALA A 172 7.98 -22.96 0.18
N PRO A 173 7.18 -23.76 -0.55
CA PRO A 173 6.14 -24.55 0.09
C PRO A 173 6.76 -25.42 1.19
N ALA A 174 6.02 -25.60 2.29
CA ALA A 174 6.45 -26.56 3.33
C ALA A 174 6.54 -27.96 2.71
N ALA A 175 7.64 -28.65 3.01
CA ALA A 175 7.87 -30.03 2.58
C ALA A 175 6.87 -30.98 3.24
#